data_7a5572b6826dac19d0908f05d89163fb
#
_entry.id   7a5572b6826dac19d0908f05d89163fb
#
_cell.length_a   1.000
_cell.length_b   1.000
_cell.length_c   1.000
_cell.angle_alpha   90.00
_cell.angle_beta   90.00
_cell.angle_gamma   90.00
#
_symmetry.space_group_name_H-M   'P 1'
#
loop_
_entity.id
_entity.type
_entity.pdbx_description
1 polymer ?
#
loop_
_entity_poly.entity_id
_entity_poly.type
_entity_poly.pdbx_seq_one_letter_code
_entity_poly.pdbx_strand_id
1 'polypeptide(L)'
;MAAKVGGLGLAPGANIGDSVALFEATHGTAPKYAGKDKINPSSLILSAHMMLEHIGWQEAADYVLKGISWSIQSKLVTYDLDRLMDGATLLKCSEFGESIISGMEIIDKTDANEEPKIKLVKDEV
;
A
#
# COMPACT_ATOMS: atom_id res chain seq x y z
N MET A 1 -7.32 12.36 -0.23
CA MET A 1 -6.68 13.43 -0.97
C MET A 1 -5.17 13.25 -0.95
N ALA A 2 -4.58 13.16 -2.14
CA ALA A 2 -3.16 12.82 -2.31
C ALA A 2 -2.20 13.79 -1.58
N ALA A 3 -2.50 15.08 -1.59
CA ALA A 3 -1.65 16.10 -0.94
C ALA A 3 -1.57 15.95 0.57
N LYS A 4 -2.57 15.36 1.21
CA LYS A 4 -2.58 15.17 2.67
C LYS A 4 -1.92 13.88 3.12
N VAL A 5 -1.80 12.89 2.22
CA VAL A 5 -1.26 11.57 2.56
C VAL A 5 0.11 11.31 1.96
N GLY A 6 0.82 12.33 1.56
CA GLY A 6 2.19 12.19 1.06
C GLY A 6 2.33 12.11 -0.44
N GLY A 7 1.26 12.36 -1.21
CA GLY A 7 1.32 12.48 -2.65
C GLY A 7 0.65 11.36 -3.43
N LEU A 8 0.85 11.40 -4.74
CA LEU A 8 0.19 10.50 -5.70
C LEU A 8 0.63 9.03 -5.57
N GLY A 9 1.79 8.78 -4.96
CA GLY A 9 2.30 7.43 -4.76
C GLY A 9 1.41 6.54 -3.88
N LEU A 10 0.48 7.14 -3.11
CA LEU A 10 -0.42 6.42 -2.23
C LEU A 10 -1.87 6.34 -2.73
N ALA A 11 -2.24 7.14 -3.72
CA ALA A 11 -3.63 7.19 -4.18
C ALA A 11 -3.98 6.03 -5.11
N PRO A 12 -5.00 5.21 -4.79
CA PRO A 12 -5.46 4.16 -5.70
C PRO A 12 -6.32 4.72 -6.82
N GLY A 13 -6.49 3.94 -7.89
CA GLY A 13 -7.34 4.31 -9.01
C GLY A 13 -8.27 3.18 -9.44
N ALA A 14 -9.52 3.53 -9.69
CA ALA A 14 -10.51 2.60 -10.20
C ALA A 14 -11.45 3.29 -11.20
N ASN A 15 -11.75 2.59 -12.30
CA ASN A 15 -12.70 3.01 -13.31
C ASN A 15 -13.73 1.89 -13.46
N ILE A 16 -14.92 2.10 -12.92
CA ILE A 16 -15.97 1.08 -12.84
C ILE A 16 -17.01 1.33 -13.92
N GLY A 17 -17.15 0.39 -14.84
CA GLY A 17 -18.18 0.39 -15.88
C GLY A 17 -19.29 -0.63 -15.57
N ASP A 18 -20.24 -0.74 -16.49
CA ASP A 18 -21.38 -1.66 -16.33
C ASP A 18 -20.99 -3.12 -16.37
N SER A 19 -19.99 -3.47 -17.17
CA SER A 19 -19.54 -4.85 -17.36
C SER A 19 -18.04 -5.08 -17.15
N VAL A 20 -17.27 -4.01 -16.99
CA VAL A 20 -15.81 -4.07 -16.85
C VAL A 20 -15.37 -3.06 -15.79
N ALA A 21 -14.36 -3.41 -14.99
CA ALA A 21 -13.73 -2.49 -14.06
C ALA A 21 -12.21 -2.51 -14.30
N LEU A 22 -11.60 -1.32 -14.30
CA LEU A 22 -10.17 -1.14 -14.47
C LEU A 22 -9.58 -0.57 -13.19
N PHE A 23 -8.53 -1.20 -12.69
CA PHE A 23 -7.81 -0.75 -11.49
C PHE A 23 -6.38 -0.44 -11.87
N GLU A 24 -5.95 0.80 -11.65
CA GLU A 24 -4.64 1.28 -12.07
C GLU A 24 -4.06 2.29 -11.09
N ALA A 25 -2.74 2.48 -11.14
CA ALA A 25 -2.11 3.57 -10.42
C ALA A 25 -2.58 4.91 -10.99
N THR A 26 -2.74 5.92 -10.14
CA THR A 26 -3.18 7.25 -10.56
C THR A 26 -2.06 8.12 -11.14
N HIS A 27 -0.81 7.71 -10.91
CA HIS A 27 0.38 8.41 -11.44
C HIS A 27 0.82 7.85 -12.79
N GLY A 28 1.70 8.59 -13.48
CA GLY A 28 2.32 8.13 -14.72
C GLY A 28 3.46 7.14 -14.50
N THR A 29 4.24 6.90 -15.55
CA THR A 29 5.30 5.90 -15.54
C THR A 29 6.59 6.34 -14.87
N ALA A 30 6.70 7.60 -14.46
CA ALA A 30 7.87 8.18 -13.79
C ALA A 30 9.22 7.82 -14.48
N PRO A 31 9.43 8.24 -15.76
CA PRO A 31 10.59 7.80 -16.52
C PRO A 31 11.94 8.17 -15.90
N LYS A 32 11.99 9.21 -15.07
CA LYS A 32 13.21 9.60 -14.34
C LYS A 32 13.71 8.53 -13.38
N TYR A 33 12.83 7.67 -12.91
CA TYR A 33 13.14 6.66 -11.90
C TYR A 33 13.15 5.25 -12.49
N ALA A 34 12.94 5.12 -13.80
CA ALA A 34 12.95 3.81 -14.45
C ALA A 34 14.27 3.08 -14.20
N GLY A 35 14.20 1.82 -13.76
CA GLY A 35 15.36 1.00 -13.48
C GLY A 35 16.08 1.31 -12.16
N LYS A 36 15.60 2.27 -11.36
CA LYS A 36 16.26 2.69 -10.11
C LYS A 36 15.70 2.01 -8.85
N ASP A 37 14.64 1.23 -8.98
CA ASP A 37 14.00 0.53 -7.86
C ASP A 37 13.69 1.46 -6.68
N LYS A 38 13.13 2.63 -6.95
CA LYS A 38 12.98 3.71 -5.98
C LYS A 38 11.55 4.13 -5.69
N ILE A 39 10.65 4.01 -6.66
CA ILE A 39 9.28 4.52 -6.58
C ILE A 39 8.47 3.75 -5.52
N ASN A 40 7.60 4.48 -4.82
CA ASN A 40 6.63 3.89 -3.89
C ASN A 40 5.56 3.13 -4.70
N PRO A 41 5.42 1.80 -4.52
CA PRO A 41 4.45 1.01 -5.28
C PRO A 41 3.04 1.02 -4.67
N SER A 42 2.80 1.78 -3.62
CA SER A 42 1.54 1.72 -2.85
C SER A 42 0.31 2.06 -3.67
N SER A 43 0.40 3.00 -4.62
CA SER A 43 -0.74 3.35 -5.47
C SER A 43 -1.24 2.13 -6.25
N LEU A 44 -0.34 1.40 -6.87
CA LEU A 44 -0.70 0.19 -7.62
C LEU A 44 -1.18 -0.93 -6.69
N ILE A 45 -0.53 -1.11 -5.55
CA ILE A 45 -0.89 -2.14 -4.56
C ILE A 45 -2.27 -1.84 -3.97
N LEU A 46 -2.56 -0.57 -3.65
CA LEU A 46 -3.88 -0.16 -3.15
C LEU A 46 -4.95 -0.27 -4.23
N SER A 47 -4.59 -0.06 -5.49
CA SER A 47 -5.51 -0.32 -6.60
C SER A 47 -5.85 -1.81 -6.71
N ALA A 48 -4.88 -2.69 -6.49
CA ALA A 48 -5.12 -4.13 -6.39
C ALA A 48 -6.00 -4.49 -5.19
N HIS A 49 -5.83 -3.81 -4.06
CA HIS A 49 -6.71 -3.94 -2.90
C HIS A 49 -8.17 -3.62 -3.27
N MET A 50 -8.40 -2.52 -3.98
CA MET A 50 -9.74 -2.16 -4.45
C MET A 50 -10.32 -3.21 -5.40
N MET A 51 -9.49 -3.77 -6.28
CA MET A 51 -9.90 -4.84 -7.18
C MET A 51 -10.35 -6.08 -6.40
N LEU A 52 -9.60 -6.46 -5.37
CA LEU A 52 -9.94 -7.61 -4.53
C LEU A 52 -11.27 -7.40 -3.81
N GLU A 53 -11.53 -6.18 -3.32
CA GLU A 53 -12.82 -5.83 -2.73
C GLU A 53 -13.95 -5.91 -3.77
N HIS A 54 -13.70 -5.41 -4.97
CA HIS A 54 -14.68 -5.39 -6.06
C HIS A 54 -15.13 -6.79 -6.47
N ILE A 55 -14.19 -7.75 -6.54
CA ILE A 55 -14.52 -9.13 -6.88
C ILE A 55 -15.03 -9.94 -5.68
N GLY A 56 -15.14 -9.33 -4.51
CA GLY A 56 -15.67 -9.98 -3.31
C GLY A 56 -14.67 -10.79 -2.50
N TRP A 57 -13.39 -10.67 -2.80
CA TRP A 57 -12.34 -11.38 -2.05
C TRP A 57 -11.83 -10.51 -0.90
N GLN A 58 -12.69 -10.30 0.09
CA GLN A 58 -12.42 -9.37 1.19
C GLN A 58 -11.25 -9.80 2.06
N GLU A 59 -11.07 -11.09 2.29
CA GLU A 59 -9.96 -11.60 3.10
C GLU A 59 -8.60 -11.22 2.49
N ALA A 60 -8.42 -11.42 1.20
CA ALA A 60 -7.20 -11.05 0.50
C ALA A 60 -7.00 -9.52 0.51
N ALA A 61 -8.07 -8.75 0.31
CA ALA A 61 -8.03 -7.29 0.36
C ALA A 61 -7.56 -6.79 1.73
N ASP A 62 -8.06 -7.39 2.80
CA ASP A 62 -7.68 -7.02 4.16
C ASP A 62 -6.20 -7.32 4.46
N TYR A 63 -5.67 -8.43 3.96
CA TYR A 63 -4.25 -8.75 4.10
C TYR A 63 -3.35 -7.73 3.42
N VAL A 64 -3.69 -7.29 2.22
CA VAL A 64 -2.93 -6.27 1.49
C VAL A 64 -2.89 -4.97 2.29
N LEU A 65 -4.05 -4.53 2.77
CA LEU A 65 -4.16 -3.29 3.54
C LEU A 65 -3.38 -3.36 4.85
N LYS A 66 -3.48 -4.47 5.57
CA LYS A 66 -2.77 -4.70 6.82
C LYS A 66 -1.25 -4.73 6.62
N GLY A 67 -0.79 -5.37 5.55
CA GLY A 67 0.64 -5.43 5.23
C GLY A 67 1.24 -4.06 4.96
N ILE A 68 0.56 -3.24 4.16
CA ILE A 68 0.98 -1.86 3.89
C ILE A 68 0.99 -1.05 5.20
N SER A 69 -0.07 -1.14 5.98
CA SER A 69 -0.18 -0.42 7.26
C SER A 69 0.93 -0.80 8.22
N TRP A 70 1.23 -2.09 8.31
CA TRP A 70 2.30 -2.59 9.17
C TRP A 70 3.66 -2.00 8.76
N SER A 71 3.98 -2.01 7.46
CA SER A 71 5.25 -1.49 6.97
C SER A 71 5.39 0.01 7.25
N ILE A 72 4.35 0.78 7.01
CA ILE A 72 4.34 2.23 7.26
C ILE A 72 4.46 2.52 8.77
N GLN A 73 3.71 1.82 9.60
CA GLN A 73 3.77 1.99 11.06
C GLN A 73 5.12 1.57 11.64
N SER A 74 5.77 0.59 11.02
CA SER A 74 7.11 0.16 11.38
C SER A 74 8.20 1.10 10.84
N LYS A 75 7.81 2.16 10.12
CA LYS A 75 8.69 3.13 9.48
C LYS A 75 9.64 2.51 8.44
N LEU A 76 9.19 1.45 7.79
CA LEU A 76 9.88 0.78 6.69
C LEU A 76 9.23 1.26 5.41
N VAL A 77 9.79 2.30 4.78
CA VAL A 77 9.12 3.07 3.75
C VAL A 77 10.06 3.48 2.61
N THR A 78 9.47 3.86 1.48
CA THR A 78 10.20 4.41 0.35
C THR A 78 10.55 5.89 0.58
N TYR A 79 11.36 6.47 -0.32
CA TYR A 79 11.97 7.79 -0.16
C TYR A 79 10.97 8.92 0.08
N ASP A 80 9.79 8.85 -0.53
CA ASP A 80 8.76 9.88 -0.45
C ASP A 80 8.17 10.00 0.95
N LEU A 81 8.03 8.88 1.66
CA LEU A 81 7.58 8.86 3.05
C LEU A 81 8.73 9.00 4.03
N ASP A 82 9.91 8.47 3.71
CA ASP A 82 11.10 8.57 4.55
C ASP A 82 11.43 10.03 4.90
N ARG A 83 11.38 10.91 3.91
CA ARG A 83 11.65 12.34 4.09
C ARG A 83 10.64 13.06 5.00
N LEU A 84 9.47 12.46 5.24
CA LEU A 84 8.41 13.01 6.07
C LEU A 84 8.38 12.41 7.47
N MET A 85 9.21 11.42 7.75
CA MET A 85 9.22 10.67 9.01
C MET A 85 10.59 10.74 9.68
N ASP A 86 10.59 10.98 10.99
CA ASP A 86 11.81 10.88 11.78
C ASP A 86 12.08 9.41 12.14
N GLY A 87 13.33 8.99 11.95
CA GLY A 87 13.75 7.64 12.32
C GLY A 87 13.26 6.54 11.40
N ALA A 88 12.81 6.88 10.19
CA ALA A 88 12.39 5.88 9.22
C ALA A 88 13.59 5.17 8.58
N THR A 89 13.39 3.94 8.15
CA THR A 89 14.34 3.18 7.36
C THR A 89 13.98 3.28 5.89
N LEU A 90 14.88 3.79 5.07
CA LEU A 90 14.67 3.94 3.64
C LEU A 90 14.75 2.59 2.93
N LEU A 91 13.67 2.21 2.25
CA LEU A 91 13.60 1.00 1.45
C LEU A 91 13.51 1.32 -0.04
N LYS A 92 14.02 0.43 -0.86
CA LYS A 92 13.78 0.43 -2.31
C LYS A 92 12.35 -0.02 -2.58
N CYS A 93 11.86 0.20 -3.80
CA CYS A 93 10.54 -0.26 -4.23
C CYS A 93 10.33 -1.76 -3.96
N SER A 94 11.27 -2.60 -4.41
CA SER A 94 11.22 -4.05 -4.21
C SER A 94 11.28 -4.44 -2.74
N GLU A 95 12.11 -3.77 -1.96
CA GLU A 95 12.23 -4.00 -0.52
C GLU A 95 10.96 -3.64 0.23
N PHE A 96 10.28 -2.58 -0.21
CA PHE A 96 9.00 -2.20 0.36
C PHE A 96 7.93 -3.27 0.08
N GLY A 97 7.91 -3.82 -1.13
CA GLY A 97 7.03 -4.95 -1.45
C GLY A 97 7.29 -6.16 -0.55
N GLU A 98 8.54 -6.50 -0.32
CA GLU A 98 8.92 -7.58 0.60
C GLU A 98 8.52 -7.28 2.04
N SER A 99 8.67 -6.03 2.47
CA SER A 99 8.25 -5.57 3.80
C SER A 99 6.75 -5.72 4.01
N ILE A 100 5.95 -5.40 2.99
CA ILE A 100 4.50 -5.58 3.03
C ILE A 100 4.14 -7.05 3.20
N ILE A 101 4.81 -7.94 2.47
CA ILE A 101 4.60 -9.39 2.58
C ILE A 101 4.97 -9.88 3.99
N SER A 102 6.09 -9.41 4.52
CA SER A 102 6.50 -9.72 5.90
C SER A 102 5.45 -9.26 6.91
N GLY A 103 4.86 -8.08 6.69
CA GLY A 103 3.77 -7.56 7.51
C GLY A 103 2.54 -8.45 7.50
N MET A 104 2.18 -8.97 6.34
CA MET A 104 1.06 -9.93 6.22
C MET A 104 1.31 -11.18 7.04
N GLU A 105 2.52 -11.75 6.97
CA GLU A 105 2.89 -12.96 7.70
C GLU A 105 2.90 -12.74 9.21
N ILE A 106 3.45 -11.61 9.67
CA ILE A 106 3.50 -11.26 11.09
C ILE A 106 2.09 -11.08 11.65
N ILE A 107 1.23 -10.38 10.93
CA ILE A 107 -0.17 -10.13 11.34
C ILE A 107 -0.95 -11.44 11.38
N ASP A 108 -0.77 -12.33 10.41
CA ASP A 108 -1.43 -13.63 10.37
C ASP A 108 -1.11 -14.46 11.62
N LYS A 109 0.15 -14.47 12.03
CA LYS A 109 0.58 -15.17 13.25
C LYS A 109 0.04 -14.53 14.52
N THR A 110 -0.13 -13.21 14.53
CA THR A 110 -0.61 -12.46 15.69
C THR A 110 -2.13 -12.51 15.81
N ASP A 111 -2.86 -12.47 14.70
CA ASP A 111 -4.32 -12.54 14.65
C ASP A 111 -4.89 -13.89 15.13
N ALA A 112 -4.06 -14.92 15.17
CA ALA A 112 -4.44 -16.16 15.83
C ALA A 112 -4.69 -15.96 17.33
N ASN A 113 -4.25 -14.84 17.93
CA ASN A 113 -4.29 -14.55 19.35
C ASN A 113 -4.93 -13.21 19.75
N GLU A 114 -5.07 -12.23 18.84
CA GLU A 114 -5.61 -10.89 19.14
C GLU A 114 -6.33 -10.26 17.95
N GLU A 115 -7.35 -9.44 18.20
CA GLU A 115 -7.97 -8.64 17.15
C GLU A 115 -6.99 -7.60 16.55
N PRO A 116 -7.01 -7.42 15.22
CA PRO A 116 -6.08 -6.47 14.59
C PRO A 116 -6.33 -5.04 15.06
N LYS A 117 -5.29 -4.40 15.57
CA LYS A 117 -5.34 -3.00 16.02
C LYS A 117 -5.11 -1.99 14.90
N ILE A 118 -4.99 -2.44 13.65
CA ILE A 118 -4.66 -1.60 12.51
C ILE A 118 -5.95 -1.09 11.87
N LYS A 119 -6.46 0.04 12.40
CA LYS A 119 -7.63 0.73 11.84
C LYS A 119 -7.29 2.01 11.09
N LEU A 120 -6.07 2.52 11.24
CA LEU A 120 -5.69 3.87 10.80
C LEU A 120 -5.84 4.09 9.31
N VAL A 121 -5.43 3.16 8.48
CA VAL A 121 -5.51 3.31 7.02
C VAL A 121 -6.96 3.21 6.54
N LYS A 122 -7.79 2.41 7.23
CA LYS A 122 -9.19 2.21 6.89
C LYS A 122 -10.06 3.42 7.22
N ASP A 123 -9.72 4.16 8.27
CA ASP A 123 -10.46 5.34 8.72
C ASP A 123 -10.08 6.60 7.95
N GLU A 124 -8.92 6.63 7.27
CA GLU A 124 -8.42 7.75 6.47
C GLU A 124 -8.74 7.62 4.98
N VAL A 125 -9.27 6.51 4.55
CA VAL A 125 -9.71 6.23 3.20
C VAL A 125 -11.25 6.34 3.13
#